data_32453cbd1ec061bbf405103a44808834
#
_entry.id   32453cbd1ec061bbf405103a44808834
#
_cell.length_a   1.000
_cell.length_b   1.000
_cell.length_c   1.000
_cell.angle_alpha   90.00
_cell.angle_beta   90.00
_cell.angle_gamma   90.00
#
_symmetry.space_group_name_H-M   'P 1'
#
loop_
_entity.id
_entity.type
_entity.pdbx_description
1 polymer ?
#
loop_
_entity_poly.entity_id
_entity_poly.type
_entity_poly.pdbx_seq_one_letter_code
_entity_poly.pdbx_strand_id
1 'polypeptide(L)'
;MNKTVKYITAIGFLFTGLQTFAQKKDENIGTEVVNVVKPYTPTISDAFKVKETPVIDDETNTQKEEIKYNIFSFPVASTFTPAKGRAADVDKEAKERLFKNYATLGIGNYGTVNAELFVTQDLSNNDYVGGMFRHLSSQGGIDEVKLDDSYYNTALDITYGSRTREIDWNADLGYKHQMYNWYGLPTEFVPFNDDAINSINEDQTYQTLTLGAKLDVKEGMMDETPMLFKRFWDSHGSEENRFFIKPSFDFEVKEYKFKTEFVADYVGGSFEKDYLGVPDMSYSYLNFGVVPSILLQKDDLSVQAGAGFFYSRGIVNDITDDKIFVYPQIKASYKLVGDIMIAYAGAEGNLKQNSFADFVEENKFVSPTLAIAPTNQQYDIYVGLKGKLSNTVAFNVRGSYMAEDDKAFFTANPYETANPNTEGYVYGNSFGVVYDDLKTVSLFGELKMDFSKNVAFGINGTFNGYSTDQAEAWNLPSLKIGADLDVDITKKWYAGADIFFVGDRKDQFYYNDITLTEPLTKIVTLDSYFDLNAHVGYKHNERLTGFLKLNNIANQQYERWLNYPVQGFQVLLGANYKFDF
;
A
#
# COMPACT_ATOMS: atom_id res chain seq x y z
N MET A 1 40.66 -29.89 13.97
CA MET A 1 39.21 -29.79 13.90
C MET A 1 38.80 -28.40 14.36
N ASN A 2 38.47 -27.52 13.40
CA ASN A 2 38.36 -26.09 13.60
C ASN A 2 37.20 -25.67 14.55
N LYS A 3 37.43 -24.64 15.38
CA LYS A 3 36.44 -24.12 16.33
C LYS A 3 35.10 -23.75 15.67
N THR A 4 35.12 -23.38 14.40
CA THR A 4 33.93 -23.04 13.60
C THR A 4 32.96 -24.23 13.39
N VAL A 5 33.49 -25.46 13.27
CA VAL A 5 32.67 -26.69 13.13
C VAL A 5 31.92 -27.02 14.41
N LYS A 6 32.48 -26.69 15.59
CA LYS A 6 31.82 -26.93 16.88
C LYS A 6 30.59 -26.01 17.11
N TYR A 7 30.57 -24.80 16.58
CA TYR A 7 29.43 -23.90 16.71
C TYR A 7 28.30 -24.27 15.77
N ILE A 8 28.60 -24.72 14.56
CA ILE A 8 27.59 -25.23 13.60
C ILE A 8 26.91 -26.49 14.12
N THR A 9 27.69 -27.39 14.79
CA THR A 9 27.13 -28.62 15.39
C THR A 9 26.28 -28.30 16.63
N ALA A 10 26.62 -27.27 17.40
CA ALA A 10 25.83 -26.83 18.57
C ALA A 10 24.47 -26.19 18.14
N ILE A 11 24.43 -25.45 17.03
CA ILE A 11 23.20 -24.91 16.47
C ILE A 11 22.32 -26.03 15.87
N GLY A 12 22.91 -27.05 15.23
CA GLY A 12 22.21 -28.23 14.74
C GLY A 12 21.57 -29.09 15.82
N PHE A 13 22.18 -29.18 17.03
CA PHE A 13 21.64 -29.92 18.17
C PHE A 13 20.52 -29.19 18.92
N LEU A 14 20.41 -27.87 18.78
CA LEU A 14 19.27 -27.09 19.32
C LEU A 14 17.97 -27.32 18.54
N PHE A 15 18.07 -27.75 17.28
CA PHE A 15 16.89 -27.98 16.41
C PHE A 15 16.29 -29.40 16.53
N THR A 16 16.98 -30.36 17.13
CA THR A 16 16.49 -31.76 17.21
C THR A 16 15.90 -32.17 18.56
N GLY A 17 15.82 -31.25 19.55
CA GLY A 17 15.43 -31.55 20.94
C GLY A 17 13.99 -31.21 21.36
N LEU A 18 13.15 -30.62 20.48
CA LEU A 18 11.82 -30.15 20.90
C LEU A 18 10.68 -30.82 20.11
N GLN A 19 10.54 -32.11 20.30
CA GLN A 19 9.27 -32.82 20.10
C GLN A 19 8.68 -33.07 21.48
N THR A 20 7.64 -32.36 21.81
CA THR A 20 6.50 -32.67 22.68
C THR A 20 6.03 -31.48 23.51
N PHE A 21 4.77 -31.25 23.39
CA PHE A 21 3.70 -30.78 24.25
C PHE A 21 2.88 -29.64 23.65
N ALA A 22 1.72 -30.06 23.14
CA ALA A 22 0.58 -29.20 22.87
C ALA A 22 -0.04 -28.73 24.19
N GLN A 23 -0.39 -27.44 24.29
CA GLN A 23 -1.68 -27.05 24.90
C GLN A 23 -1.96 -25.54 24.83
N LYS A 24 -3.14 -25.27 24.26
CA LYS A 24 -4.16 -24.25 24.60
C LYS A 24 -3.88 -22.78 24.28
N LYS A 25 -4.72 -22.34 23.39
CA LYS A 25 -4.98 -21.03 22.82
C LYS A 25 -5.34 -19.98 23.87
N ASP A 26 -4.69 -18.83 23.86
CA ASP A 26 -5.22 -17.58 24.34
C ASP A 26 -4.96 -16.45 23.35
N GLU A 27 -5.88 -15.52 23.33
CA GLU A 27 -6.27 -14.59 22.30
C GLU A 27 -5.18 -13.63 21.79
N ASN A 28 -5.20 -13.48 20.48
CA ASN A 28 -4.33 -12.65 19.68
C ASN A 28 -4.80 -11.18 19.73
N ILE A 29 -4.02 -10.30 20.33
CA ILE A 29 -4.14 -8.85 20.10
C ILE A 29 -3.14 -8.48 19.02
N GLY A 30 -3.57 -8.58 17.75
CA GLY A 30 -2.79 -8.14 16.61
C GLY A 30 -2.56 -6.64 16.66
N THR A 31 -1.32 -6.22 16.87
CA THR A 31 -0.89 -4.86 16.54
C THR A 31 -0.53 -4.84 15.06
N GLU A 32 -1.51 -4.66 14.19
CA GLU A 32 -1.24 -4.30 12.80
C GLU A 32 -0.70 -2.86 12.75
N VAL A 33 0.58 -2.75 12.46
CA VAL A 33 1.15 -1.51 11.94
C VAL A 33 0.81 -1.47 10.46
N VAL A 34 -0.32 -0.86 10.13
CA VAL A 34 -0.69 -0.61 8.73
C VAL A 34 0.20 0.51 8.22
N ASN A 35 1.29 0.16 7.57
CA ASN A 35 2.03 1.08 6.73
C ASN A 35 1.29 1.17 5.39
N VAL A 36 0.27 2.04 5.31
CA VAL A 36 -0.41 2.33 4.06
C VAL A 36 0.21 3.57 3.46
N VAL A 37 1.32 3.40 2.76
CA VAL A 37 1.69 4.29 1.67
C VAL A 37 1.38 3.54 0.38
N LYS A 38 0.10 3.41 0.06
CA LYS A 38 -0.33 3.20 -1.32
C LYS A 38 -0.76 4.55 -1.87
N PRO A 39 -0.32 4.92 -3.07
CA PRO A 39 -0.99 6.00 -3.79
C PRO A 39 -2.46 5.59 -3.89
N TYR A 40 -3.32 6.38 -3.28
CA TYR A 40 -4.76 6.16 -3.27
C TYR A 40 -5.26 6.36 -4.70
N THR A 41 -5.60 5.27 -5.35
CA THR A 41 -6.44 5.31 -6.55
C THR A 41 -7.85 5.00 -6.05
N PRO A 42 -8.77 5.98 -5.98
CA PRO A 42 -10.11 5.72 -5.49
C PRO A 42 -10.81 4.75 -6.45
N THR A 43 -11.00 3.53 -6.01
CA THR A 43 -11.91 2.58 -6.66
C THR A 43 -13.27 2.70 -6.00
N ILE A 44 -14.34 2.40 -6.76
CA ILE A 44 -15.72 2.43 -6.23
C ILE A 44 -15.90 1.46 -5.05
N SER A 45 -15.06 0.42 -4.93
CA SER A 45 -15.02 -0.46 -3.76
C SER A 45 -14.69 0.27 -2.45
N ASP A 46 -13.94 1.38 -2.52
CA ASP A 46 -13.59 2.18 -1.34
C ASP A 46 -14.78 3.05 -0.83
N ALA A 47 -15.83 3.17 -1.65
CA ALA A 47 -17.05 3.90 -1.28
C ALA A 47 -18.02 3.08 -0.39
N PHE A 48 -17.72 1.82 -0.09
CA PHE A 48 -18.55 0.99 0.75
C PHE A 48 -17.94 0.83 2.13
N LYS A 49 -18.61 1.40 3.12
CA LYS A 49 -18.28 1.23 4.54
C LYS A 49 -18.42 -0.25 4.89
N VAL A 50 -17.31 -0.96 5.05
CA VAL A 50 -17.30 -2.28 5.68
C VAL A 50 -17.65 -2.08 7.14
N LYS A 51 -18.89 -2.37 7.53
CA LYS A 51 -19.29 -2.45 8.93
C LYS A 51 -18.79 -3.80 9.46
N GLU A 52 -17.60 -3.82 10.02
CA GLU A 52 -17.25 -4.91 10.92
C GLU A 52 -18.16 -4.82 12.15
N THR A 53 -19.01 -5.82 12.32
CA THR A 53 -19.75 -6.02 13.56
C THR A 53 -18.74 -6.46 14.62
N PRO A 54 -18.58 -5.74 15.74
CA PRO A 54 -17.74 -6.23 16.82
C PRO A 54 -18.33 -7.56 17.31
N VAL A 55 -17.51 -8.60 17.31
CA VAL A 55 -17.82 -9.86 17.97
C VAL A 55 -17.73 -9.57 19.47
N ILE A 56 -18.86 -9.47 20.14
CA ILE A 56 -18.92 -9.44 21.60
C ILE A 56 -18.88 -10.91 22.03
N ASP A 57 -17.71 -11.37 22.44
CA ASP A 57 -17.59 -12.63 23.16
C ASP A 57 -18.11 -12.44 24.58
N ASP A 58 -19.39 -12.80 24.79
CA ASP A 58 -19.98 -12.96 26.10
C ASP A 58 -19.66 -14.37 26.63
N GLU A 59 -18.43 -14.61 27.03
CA GLU A 59 -18.08 -15.72 27.91
C GLU A 59 -17.23 -15.25 29.09
N THR A 60 -17.83 -14.43 29.94
CA THR A 60 -17.38 -14.32 31.31
C THR A 60 -18.23 -15.24 32.18
N ASN A 61 -17.63 -16.35 32.55
CA ASN A 61 -18.13 -17.25 33.59
C ASN A 61 -18.07 -16.51 34.94
N THR A 62 -19.09 -15.70 35.23
CA THR A 62 -19.28 -15.14 36.56
C THR A 62 -19.93 -16.21 37.43
N GLN A 63 -19.15 -16.79 38.32
CA GLN A 63 -19.72 -17.55 39.44
C GLN A 63 -20.62 -16.61 40.24
N LYS A 64 -21.90 -17.01 40.30
CA LYS A 64 -22.93 -16.28 41.01
C LYS A 64 -22.66 -16.39 42.51
N GLU A 65 -22.14 -15.34 43.14
CA GLU A 65 -22.11 -15.24 44.60
C GLU A 65 -23.53 -15.07 45.13
N GLU A 66 -23.97 -16.00 45.97
CA GLU A 66 -25.22 -15.87 46.73
C GLU A 66 -25.05 -14.83 47.82
N ILE A 67 -25.49 -13.64 47.55
CA ILE A 67 -25.60 -12.59 48.60
C ILE A 67 -26.93 -12.79 49.30
N LYS A 68 -26.88 -13.25 50.55
CA LYS A 68 -28.05 -13.32 51.43
C LYS A 68 -28.34 -11.94 52.03
N TYR A 69 -29.40 -11.33 51.57
CA TYR A 69 -29.93 -10.09 52.19
C TYR A 69 -30.94 -10.48 53.25
N ASN A 70 -30.70 -10.02 54.50
CA ASN A 70 -31.74 -10.03 55.54
C ASN A 70 -32.69 -8.85 55.28
N ILE A 71 -33.85 -9.13 54.70
CA ILE A 71 -34.87 -8.12 54.46
C ILE A 71 -35.73 -8.02 55.71
N PHE A 72 -35.61 -6.93 56.47
CA PHE A 72 -36.60 -6.56 57.48
C PHE A 72 -37.78 -5.90 56.78
N SER A 73 -38.92 -6.58 56.74
CA SER A 73 -40.15 -6.02 56.19
C SER A 73 -40.84 -5.13 57.23
N PHE A 74 -40.84 -3.83 57.00
CA PHE A 74 -41.81 -2.94 57.65
C PHE A 74 -43.03 -2.83 56.74
N PRO A 75 -44.23 -3.09 57.24
CA PRO A 75 -45.44 -2.90 56.44
C PRO A 75 -45.78 -1.41 56.34
N VAL A 76 -45.38 -0.78 55.25
CA VAL A 76 -45.85 0.55 54.88
C VAL A 76 -46.98 0.35 53.87
N ALA A 77 -48.20 0.69 54.27
CA ALA A 77 -49.35 0.70 53.37
C ALA A 77 -49.15 1.84 52.35
N SER A 78 -48.62 1.47 51.17
CA SER A 78 -48.56 2.37 50.04
C SER A 78 -49.83 2.25 49.19
N THR A 79 -50.60 3.32 49.13
CA THR A 79 -51.78 3.44 48.26
C THR A 79 -51.42 3.85 46.82
N PHE A 80 -50.16 3.70 46.41
CA PHE A 80 -49.70 4.00 45.05
C PHE A 80 -49.58 2.70 44.26
N THR A 81 -50.49 2.48 43.32
CA THR A 81 -50.31 1.50 42.24
C THR A 81 -49.33 2.05 41.23
N PRO A 82 -48.11 1.49 41.08
CA PRO A 82 -47.19 1.94 40.03
C PRO A 82 -47.81 1.62 38.67
N ALA A 83 -47.94 2.63 37.82
CA ALA A 83 -48.28 2.41 36.43
C ALA A 83 -47.23 1.47 35.83
N LYS A 84 -47.62 0.32 35.30
CA LYS A 84 -46.73 -0.53 34.53
C LYS A 84 -46.18 0.26 33.36
N GLY A 85 -44.88 0.60 33.41
CA GLY A 85 -44.18 1.17 32.29
C GLY A 85 -44.33 0.20 31.09
N ARG A 86 -44.93 0.68 30.02
CA ARG A 86 -44.81 -0.03 28.74
C ARG A 86 -43.33 0.06 28.32
N ALA A 87 -42.72 -1.12 28.12
CA ALA A 87 -41.43 -1.17 27.46
C ALA A 87 -41.60 -0.45 26.11
N ALA A 88 -40.79 0.56 25.84
CA ALA A 88 -40.72 1.17 24.53
C ALA A 88 -40.28 0.05 23.56
N ASP A 89 -41.13 -0.23 22.58
CA ASP A 89 -40.72 -1.09 21.46
C ASP A 89 -39.55 -0.36 20.76
N VAL A 90 -38.34 -0.89 20.96
CA VAL A 90 -37.19 -0.47 20.16
C VAL A 90 -37.36 -1.14 18.81
N ASP A 91 -37.75 -0.37 17.80
CA ASP A 91 -37.73 -0.81 16.43
C ASP A 91 -36.32 -1.32 16.12
N LYS A 92 -36.17 -2.64 16.07
CA LYS A 92 -34.92 -3.24 15.59
C LYS A 92 -34.79 -2.89 14.12
N GLU A 93 -33.79 -2.09 13.77
CA GLU A 93 -33.45 -1.86 12.37
C GLU A 93 -33.32 -3.22 11.67
N ALA A 94 -33.98 -3.35 10.53
CA ALA A 94 -33.87 -4.56 9.71
C ALA A 94 -32.39 -4.77 9.33
N LYS A 95 -31.88 -5.99 9.52
CA LYS A 95 -30.50 -6.29 9.11
C LYS A 95 -30.35 -6.03 7.61
N GLU A 96 -29.38 -5.21 7.24
CA GLU A 96 -29.06 -5.00 5.84
C GLU A 96 -28.66 -6.33 5.20
N ARG A 97 -29.22 -6.62 4.02
CA ARG A 97 -28.84 -7.78 3.24
C ARG A 97 -27.47 -7.53 2.60
N LEU A 98 -26.51 -8.37 2.92
CA LEU A 98 -25.19 -8.36 2.30
C LEU A 98 -25.21 -9.18 1.03
N PHE A 99 -24.74 -8.62 -0.07
CA PHE A 99 -24.58 -9.31 -1.35
C PHE A 99 -23.12 -9.68 -1.53
N LYS A 100 -22.86 -10.87 -2.07
CA LYS A 100 -21.49 -11.37 -2.28
C LYS A 100 -20.84 -10.82 -3.54
N ASN A 101 -21.63 -10.42 -4.53
CA ASN A 101 -21.17 -10.07 -5.86
C ASN A 101 -21.62 -8.65 -6.24
N TYR A 102 -20.85 -7.99 -7.09
CA TYR A 102 -21.24 -6.71 -7.66
C TYR A 102 -20.68 -6.50 -9.06
N ALA A 103 -21.35 -5.66 -9.84
CA ALA A 103 -20.89 -5.10 -11.09
C ALA A 103 -21.03 -3.58 -11.05
N THR A 104 -20.01 -2.88 -11.52
CA THR A 104 -19.99 -1.42 -11.63
C THR A 104 -19.68 -1.03 -13.06
N LEU A 105 -20.39 -0.04 -13.57
CA LEU A 105 -20.11 0.60 -14.85
C LEU A 105 -20.25 2.11 -14.70
N GLY A 106 -19.25 2.85 -15.17
CA GLY A 106 -19.22 4.30 -15.19
C GLY A 106 -18.65 4.81 -16.49
N ILE A 107 -19.19 5.94 -16.96
CA ILE A 107 -18.70 6.68 -18.13
C ILE A 107 -18.49 8.15 -17.75
N GLY A 108 -17.49 8.78 -18.33
CA GLY A 108 -17.10 10.14 -17.98
C GLY A 108 -16.68 10.99 -19.17
N ASN A 109 -16.34 12.24 -18.88
CA ASN A 109 -15.64 13.08 -19.83
C ASN A 109 -14.26 12.49 -20.16
N TYR A 110 -13.56 13.05 -21.14
CA TYR A 110 -12.31 12.48 -21.68
C TYR A 110 -12.46 11.05 -22.24
N GLY A 111 -13.69 10.63 -22.61
CA GLY A 111 -13.97 9.26 -23.03
C GLY A 111 -13.68 8.20 -21.96
N THR A 112 -13.74 8.60 -20.69
CA THR A 112 -13.43 7.71 -19.56
C THR A 112 -14.46 6.59 -19.45
N VAL A 113 -13.98 5.35 -19.34
CA VAL A 113 -14.77 4.15 -19.03
C VAL A 113 -14.20 3.48 -17.80
N ASN A 114 -15.05 3.23 -16.81
CA ASN A 114 -14.71 2.44 -15.63
C ASN A 114 -15.67 1.26 -15.50
N ALA A 115 -15.14 0.03 -15.51
CA ALA A 115 -15.92 -1.20 -15.36
C ALA A 115 -15.28 -2.11 -14.34
N GLU A 116 -16.09 -2.62 -13.42
CA GLU A 116 -15.67 -3.59 -12.41
C GLU A 116 -16.69 -4.71 -12.30
N LEU A 117 -16.21 -5.94 -12.16
CA LEU A 117 -17.04 -7.10 -11.87
C LEU A 117 -16.34 -7.94 -10.81
N PHE A 118 -16.99 -8.11 -9.68
CA PHE A 118 -16.57 -9.01 -8.61
C PHE A 118 -17.57 -10.13 -8.44
N VAL A 119 -17.08 -11.35 -8.51
CA VAL A 119 -17.90 -12.56 -8.37
C VAL A 119 -17.20 -13.50 -7.39
N THR A 120 -17.94 -14.00 -6.43
CA THR A 120 -17.46 -15.04 -5.50
C THR A 120 -18.55 -16.08 -5.26
N GLN A 121 -18.14 -17.34 -5.16
CA GLN A 121 -19.03 -18.47 -4.95
C GLN A 121 -18.39 -19.46 -3.96
N ASP A 122 -19.17 -19.85 -2.95
CA ASP A 122 -18.81 -20.98 -2.10
C ASP A 122 -19.08 -22.28 -2.88
N LEU A 123 -18.06 -23.08 -3.09
CA LEU A 123 -18.14 -24.37 -3.78
C LEU A 123 -18.51 -25.50 -2.82
N SER A 124 -18.09 -25.37 -1.57
CA SER A 124 -18.40 -26.26 -0.47
C SER A 124 -18.48 -25.47 0.84
N ASN A 125 -18.62 -26.15 1.97
CA ASN A 125 -18.56 -25.49 3.29
C ASN A 125 -17.21 -24.86 3.58
N ASN A 126 -16.16 -25.30 2.91
CA ASN A 126 -14.79 -24.87 3.15
C ASN A 126 -14.17 -24.17 1.94
N ASP A 127 -14.60 -24.53 0.74
CA ASP A 127 -13.93 -24.08 -0.49
C ASP A 127 -14.71 -22.96 -1.15
N TYR A 128 -13.97 -21.99 -1.66
CA TYR A 128 -14.52 -20.84 -2.38
C TYR A 128 -13.69 -20.52 -3.63
N VAL A 129 -14.34 -19.88 -4.59
CA VAL A 129 -13.72 -19.30 -5.77
C VAL A 129 -14.19 -17.86 -5.89
N GLY A 130 -13.29 -16.98 -6.30
CA GLY A 130 -13.58 -15.58 -6.57
C GLY A 130 -12.92 -15.11 -7.85
N GLY A 131 -13.51 -14.10 -8.47
CA GLY A 131 -12.93 -13.43 -9.63
C GLY A 131 -13.22 -11.93 -9.57
N MET A 132 -12.23 -11.13 -9.97
CA MET A 132 -12.32 -9.68 -10.06
C MET A 132 -11.83 -9.23 -11.43
N PHE A 133 -12.68 -8.59 -12.19
CA PHE A 133 -12.32 -7.89 -13.42
C PHE A 133 -12.38 -6.38 -13.17
N ARG A 134 -11.38 -5.65 -13.64
CA ARG A 134 -11.31 -4.19 -13.56
C ARG A 134 -10.83 -3.61 -14.89
N HIS A 135 -11.46 -2.56 -15.34
CA HIS A 135 -11.05 -1.80 -16.51
C HIS A 135 -11.24 -0.31 -16.25
N LEU A 136 -10.20 0.47 -16.47
CA LEU A 136 -10.24 1.93 -16.47
C LEU A 136 -9.50 2.42 -17.70
N SER A 137 -10.15 3.28 -18.49
CA SER A 137 -9.54 3.90 -19.66
C SER A 137 -9.95 5.35 -19.81
N SER A 138 -9.11 6.12 -20.50
CA SER A 138 -9.37 7.49 -20.92
C SER A 138 -8.81 7.71 -22.33
N GLN A 139 -9.46 8.53 -23.10
CA GLN A 139 -8.99 8.90 -24.45
C GLN A 139 -8.06 10.14 -24.42
N GLY A 140 -7.52 10.48 -23.24
CA GLY A 140 -6.66 11.64 -23.09
C GLY A 140 -7.42 12.95 -22.99
N GLY A 141 -6.83 14.06 -23.44
CA GLY A 141 -7.43 15.39 -23.44
C GLY A 141 -6.86 16.31 -22.37
N ILE A 142 -5.60 16.15 -22.01
CA ILE A 142 -4.83 17.12 -21.21
C ILE A 142 -4.51 18.30 -22.12
N ASP A 143 -4.85 19.52 -21.67
CA ASP A 143 -4.59 20.73 -22.44
C ASP A 143 -3.07 20.97 -22.61
N GLU A 144 -2.69 21.56 -23.74
CA GLU A 144 -1.31 21.93 -24.10
C GLU A 144 -0.34 20.76 -24.35
N VAL A 145 -0.75 19.52 -24.11
CA VAL A 145 0.04 18.33 -24.45
C VAL A 145 0.03 18.12 -25.97
N LYS A 146 1.18 17.73 -26.54
CA LYS A 146 1.37 17.60 -28.00
C LYS A 146 1.25 16.17 -28.51
N LEU A 147 1.56 15.20 -27.67
CA LEU A 147 1.48 13.77 -27.96
C LEU A 147 0.18 13.19 -27.39
N ASP A 148 -0.15 11.96 -27.78
CA ASP A 148 -1.33 11.27 -27.22
C ASP A 148 -1.13 11.00 -25.72
N ASP A 149 -2.11 11.36 -24.91
CA ASP A 149 -2.15 11.17 -23.47
C ASP A 149 -3.22 10.16 -23.03
N SER A 150 -3.72 9.36 -23.98
CA SER A 150 -4.66 8.28 -23.69
C SER A 150 -4.02 7.18 -22.83
N TYR A 151 -4.84 6.46 -22.07
CA TYR A 151 -4.36 5.32 -21.29
C TYR A 151 -5.48 4.30 -21.04
N TYR A 152 -5.07 3.07 -20.77
CA TYR A 152 -5.96 2.08 -20.18
C TYR A 152 -5.22 1.14 -19.21
N ASN A 153 -6.01 0.62 -18.27
CA ASN A 153 -5.57 -0.36 -17.28
C ASN A 153 -6.66 -1.43 -17.15
N THR A 154 -6.35 -2.65 -17.54
CA THR A 154 -7.25 -3.80 -17.46
C THR A 154 -6.62 -4.88 -16.60
N ALA A 155 -7.35 -5.39 -15.62
CA ALA A 155 -6.87 -6.44 -14.73
C ALA A 155 -7.95 -7.52 -14.53
N LEU A 156 -7.50 -8.76 -14.47
CA LEU A 156 -8.30 -9.93 -14.13
C LEU A 156 -7.57 -10.70 -13.03
N ASP A 157 -8.24 -10.88 -11.90
CA ASP A 157 -7.75 -11.64 -10.77
C ASP A 157 -8.72 -12.81 -10.49
N ILE A 158 -8.19 -13.99 -10.23
CA ILE A 158 -8.94 -15.19 -9.89
C ILE A 158 -8.33 -15.77 -8.63
N THR A 159 -9.16 -16.08 -7.65
CA THR A 159 -8.76 -16.68 -6.38
C THR A 159 -9.50 -17.98 -6.18
N TYR A 160 -8.79 -19.02 -5.76
CA TYR A 160 -9.37 -20.23 -5.22
C TYR A 160 -8.80 -20.49 -3.83
N GLY A 161 -9.64 -20.80 -2.85
CA GLY A 161 -9.18 -21.04 -1.49
C GLY A 161 -10.03 -22.04 -0.73
N SER A 162 -9.44 -22.55 0.35
CA SER A 162 -10.09 -23.49 1.26
C SER A 162 -9.83 -23.09 2.71
N ARG A 163 -10.91 -23.02 3.50
CA ARG A 163 -10.89 -22.65 4.93
C ARG A 163 -11.34 -23.85 5.74
N THR A 164 -10.39 -24.56 6.26
CA THR A 164 -10.66 -25.66 7.20
C THR A 164 -10.43 -25.20 8.65
N ARG A 165 -10.69 -26.08 9.59
CA ARG A 165 -10.39 -25.81 11.00
C ARG A 165 -8.88 -25.71 11.27
N GLU A 166 -8.07 -26.47 10.53
CA GLU A 166 -6.64 -26.61 10.76
C GLU A 166 -5.82 -25.72 9.84
N ILE A 167 -6.26 -25.56 8.59
CA ILE A 167 -5.50 -24.88 7.55
C ILE A 167 -6.44 -23.95 6.76
N ASP A 168 -6.01 -22.73 6.55
CA ASP A 168 -6.60 -21.76 5.63
C ASP A 168 -5.58 -21.46 4.52
N TRP A 169 -5.97 -21.64 3.27
CA TRP A 169 -5.09 -21.35 2.15
C TRP A 169 -5.84 -20.80 0.96
N ASN A 170 -5.16 -20.00 0.17
CA ASN A 170 -5.65 -19.56 -1.13
C ASN A 170 -4.51 -19.55 -2.15
N ALA A 171 -4.92 -19.68 -3.41
CA ALA A 171 -4.08 -19.48 -4.58
C ALA A 171 -4.73 -18.43 -5.48
N ASP A 172 -3.93 -17.50 -5.96
CA ASP A 172 -4.36 -16.36 -6.74
C ASP A 172 -3.64 -16.36 -8.09
N LEU A 173 -4.39 -16.07 -9.16
CA LEU A 173 -3.89 -15.84 -10.50
C LEU A 173 -4.34 -14.46 -10.93
N GLY A 174 -3.40 -13.57 -11.22
CA GLY A 174 -3.66 -12.21 -11.69
C GLY A 174 -3.02 -11.97 -13.06
N TYR A 175 -3.73 -11.28 -13.95
CA TYR A 175 -3.18 -10.74 -15.17
C TYR A 175 -3.57 -9.27 -15.31
N LYS A 176 -2.59 -8.40 -15.59
CA LYS A 176 -2.78 -6.96 -15.75
C LYS A 176 -2.16 -6.51 -17.06
N HIS A 177 -2.90 -5.75 -17.83
CA HIS A 177 -2.49 -5.15 -19.10
C HIS A 177 -2.73 -3.65 -19.00
N GLN A 178 -1.68 -2.84 -19.25
CA GLN A 178 -1.70 -1.39 -19.12
C GLN A 178 -1.05 -0.77 -20.35
N MET A 179 -1.61 0.32 -20.83
CA MET A 179 -1.02 1.19 -21.83
C MET A 179 -0.99 2.61 -21.29
N TYR A 180 0.13 3.26 -21.47
CA TYR A 180 0.39 4.67 -21.15
C TYR A 180 1.25 5.26 -22.26
N ASN A 181 1.32 6.57 -22.34
CA ASN A 181 2.09 7.29 -23.35
C ASN A 181 3.12 8.20 -22.70
N TRP A 182 4.32 8.27 -23.28
CA TRP A 182 5.35 9.24 -22.89
C TRP A 182 5.05 10.62 -23.49
N TYR A 183 3.94 11.26 -23.08
CA TYR A 183 3.48 12.52 -23.62
C TYR A 183 4.22 13.77 -23.10
N GLY A 184 5.04 13.64 -22.06
CA GLY A 184 5.66 14.73 -21.30
C GLY A 184 6.86 15.38 -22.01
N LEU A 185 6.69 15.93 -23.20
CA LEU A 185 7.77 16.62 -23.90
C LEU A 185 8.22 17.90 -23.16
N PRO A 186 9.52 18.16 -23.02
CA PRO A 186 10.05 19.34 -22.35
C PRO A 186 9.97 20.62 -23.25
N THR A 187 8.77 20.97 -23.67
CA THR A 187 8.52 22.06 -24.65
C THR A 187 8.90 23.45 -24.13
N GLU A 188 9.00 23.63 -22.81
CA GLU A 188 9.52 24.87 -22.20
C GLU A 188 11.01 25.08 -22.49
N PHE A 189 11.76 23.97 -22.59
CA PHE A 189 13.23 24.00 -22.69
C PHE A 189 13.71 23.71 -24.11
N VAL A 190 12.96 22.93 -24.88
CA VAL A 190 13.32 22.45 -26.21
C VAL A 190 12.23 22.78 -27.21
N PRO A 191 12.54 23.49 -28.31
CA PRO A 191 11.57 23.71 -29.38
C PRO A 191 11.41 22.44 -30.23
N PHE A 192 10.21 21.88 -30.25
CA PHE A 192 9.83 20.79 -31.16
C PHE A 192 9.05 21.35 -32.33
N ASN A 193 9.41 20.95 -33.56
CA ASN A 193 8.61 21.26 -34.74
C ASN A 193 7.57 20.13 -34.98
N ASP A 194 6.58 20.39 -35.78
CA ASP A 194 5.48 19.42 -36.04
C ASP A 194 5.96 18.12 -36.67
N ASP A 195 6.99 18.16 -37.53
CA ASP A 195 7.57 16.94 -38.14
C ASP A 195 8.25 16.06 -37.08
N ALA A 196 8.96 16.65 -36.14
CA ALA A 196 9.59 15.94 -35.02
C ALA A 196 8.51 15.32 -34.11
N ILE A 197 7.48 16.08 -33.73
CA ILE A 197 6.37 15.58 -32.91
C ILE A 197 5.68 14.39 -33.59
N ASN A 198 5.34 14.50 -34.86
CA ASN A 198 4.67 13.44 -35.61
C ASN A 198 5.52 12.19 -35.84
N SER A 199 6.83 12.25 -35.59
CA SER A 199 7.75 11.11 -35.73
C SER A 199 7.94 10.34 -34.43
N ILE A 200 7.50 10.87 -33.28
CA ILE A 200 7.63 10.23 -31.98
C ILE A 200 6.56 9.16 -31.84
N ASN A 201 6.97 7.95 -31.43
CA ASN A 201 6.07 6.89 -31.03
C ASN A 201 6.08 6.79 -29.51
N GLU A 202 5.09 7.43 -28.87
CA GLU A 202 5.00 7.57 -27.42
C GLU A 202 4.40 6.38 -26.69
N ASP A 203 3.90 5.39 -27.41
CA ASP A 203 3.18 4.23 -26.85
C ASP A 203 4.06 3.37 -25.95
N GLN A 204 3.58 3.07 -24.75
CA GLN A 204 4.18 2.12 -23.83
C GLN A 204 3.13 1.17 -23.26
N THR A 205 3.40 -0.13 -23.39
CA THR A 205 2.52 -1.18 -22.90
C THR A 205 3.23 -2.04 -21.85
N TYR A 206 2.58 -2.23 -20.72
CA TYR A 206 3.05 -3.07 -19.63
C TYR A 206 2.11 -4.25 -19.40
N GLN A 207 2.69 -5.41 -19.14
CA GLN A 207 1.96 -6.64 -18.85
C GLN A 207 2.51 -7.30 -17.58
N THR A 208 1.61 -7.78 -16.74
CA THR A 208 1.98 -8.43 -15.48
C THR A 208 1.19 -9.72 -15.33
N LEU A 209 1.88 -10.83 -15.10
CA LEU A 209 1.30 -12.08 -14.66
C LEU A 209 1.71 -12.33 -13.21
N THR A 210 0.74 -12.56 -12.33
CA THR A 210 0.96 -12.80 -10.91
C THR A 210 0.41 -14.17 -10.52
N LEU A 211 1.21 -14.96 -9.83
CA LEU A 211 0.78 -16.18 -9.14
C LEU A 211 1.02 -15.95 -7.65
N GLY A 212 -0.03 -15.89 -6.88
CA GLY A 212 0.00 -15.74 -5.43
C GLY A 212 -0.41 -17.03 -4.73
N ALA A 213 0.12 -17.27 -3.55
CA ALA A 213 -0.42 -18.26 -2.63
C ALA A 213 -0.22 -17.79 -1.20
N LYS A 214 -1.14 -18.17 -0.33
CA LYS A 214 -1.08 -17.88 1.09
C LYS A 214 -1.45 -19.16 1.83
N LEU A 215 -0.68 -19.49 2.84
CA LEU A 215 -0.90 -20.64 3.72
C LEU A 215 -0.91 -20.15 5.17
N ASP A 216 -1.97 -20.47 5.91
CA ASP A 216 -2.11 -20.20 7.34
C ASP A 216 -2.45 -21.50 8.06
N VAL A 217 -1.61 -21.91 9.00
CA VAL A 217 -1.77 -23.15 9.79
C VAL A 217 -2.21 -22.78 11.20
N LYS A 218 -3.52 -22.91 11.47
CA LYS A 218 -4.16 -22.45 12.72
C LYS A 218 -3.73 -23.21 13.97
N GLU A 219 -3.36 -24.48 13.82
CA GLU A 219 -2.89 -25.34 14.92
C GLU A 219 -1.47 -25.81 14.61
N GLY A 220 -0.44 -24.95 14.84
CA GLY A 220 0.95 -25.27 14.54
C GLY A 220 1.90 -24.16 14.92
N MET A 221 3.19 -24.37 14.62
CA MET A 221 4.23 -23.35 14.81
C MET A 221 4.36 -22.41 13.60
N MET A 222 3.76 -22.76 12.45
CA MET A 222 3.85 -22.00 11.24
C MET A 222 2.65 -21.04 11.16
N ASP A 223 2.95 -19.77 11.11
CA ASP A 223 2.01 -18.68 10.92
C ASP A 223 1.77 -18.42 9.42
N GLU A 224 1.02 -17.39 9.09
CA GLU A 224 0.73 -17.01 7.72
C GLU A 224 1.99 -16.92 6.85
N THR A 225 2.00 -17.67 5.75
CA THR A 225 3.12 -17.72 4.80
C THR A 225 2.66 -17.24 3.42
N PRO A 226 2.96 -16.00 3.04
CA PRO A 226 2.72 -15.50 1.70
C PRO A 226 3.80 -16.00 0.73
N MET A 227 3.36 -16.33 -0.49
CA MET A 227 4.20 -16.67 -1.64
C MET A 227 3.74 -15.86 -2.85
N LEU A 228 4.67 -15.37 -3.63
CA LEU A 228 4.40 -14.59 -4.84
C LEU A 228 5.40 -14.94 -5.93
N PHE A 229 4.89 -15.20 -7.12
CA PHE A 229 5.64 -15.14 -8.36
C PHE A 229 5.02 -14.07 -9.24
N LYS A 230 5.83 -13.14 -9.77
CA LYS A 230 5.42 -12.08 -10.68
C LYS A 230 6.33 -12.13 -11.92
N ARG A 231 5.72 -12.22 -13.10
CA ARG A 231 6.40 -11.94 -14.37
C ARG A 231 5.86 -10.63 -14.90
N PHE A 232 6.77 -9.73 -15.24
CA PHE A 232 6.48 -8.41 -15.76
C PHE A 232 7.25 -8.23 -17.08
N TRP A 233 6.63 -7.62 -18.09
CA TRP A 233 7.29 -7.31 -19.36
C TRP A 233 6.60 -6.13 -20.05
N ASP A 234 7.30 -5.51 -20.98
CA ASP A 234 6.81 -4.36 -21.73
C ASP A 234 6.87 -4.56 -23.26
N SER A 235 6.47 -3.53 -24.01
CA SER A 235 6.51 -3.52 -25.48
C SER A 235 7.91 -3.24 -26.06
N HIS A 236 8.90 -2.93 -25.22
CA HIS A 236 10.25 -2.54 -25.62
C HIS A 236 11.30 -3.63 -25.33
N GLY A 237 10.86 -4.85 -25.06
CA GLY A 237 11.74 -6.00 -24.82
C GLY A 237 12.29 -6.08 -23.40
N SER A 238 11.75 -5.29 -22.45
CA SER A 238 12.12 -5.44 -21.05
C SER A 238 11.34 -6.58 -20.41
N GLU A 239 12.00 -7.37 -19.58
CA GLU A 239 11.35 -8.42 -18.81
C GLU A 239 11.92 -8.56 -17.41
N GLU A 240 11.06 -8.95 -16.47
CA GLU A 240 11.43 -9.17 -15.08
C GLU A 240 10.64 -10.34 -14.50
N ASN A 241 11.30 -11.17 -13.70
CA ASN A 241 10.69 -12.20 -12.89
C ASN A 241 11.04 -11.96 -11.43
N ARG A 242 10.03 -12.01 -10.54
CA ARG A 242 10.23 -11.94 -9.10
C ARG A 242 9.60 -13.14 -8.42
N PHE A 243 10.33 -13.72 -7.49
CA PHE A 243 9.83 -14.75 -6.58
C PHE A 243 10.03 -14.31 -5.15
N PHE A 244 8.97 -14.33 -4.35
CA PHE A 244 8.99 -13.93 -2.95
C PHE A 244 8.29 -14.98 -2.10
N ILE A 245 8.90 -15.33 -0.96
CA ILE A 245 8.30 -16.16 0.08
C ILE A 245 8.76 -15.69 1.46
N LYS A 246 7.82 -15.64 2.41
CA LYS A 246 8.11 -15.19 3.77
C LYS A 246 7.41 -16.09 4.80
N PRO A 247 7.91 -17.33 5.06
CA PRO A 247 7.40 -18.16 6.12
C PRO A 247 7.73 -17.59 7.49
N SER A 248 6.76 -17.66 8.39
CA SER A 248 6.87 -17.21 9.77
C SER A 248 6.58 -18.38 10.72
N PHE A 249 7.38 -18.50 11.78
CA PHE A 249 7.26 -19.54 12.78
C PHE A 249 7.17 -18.93 14.17
N ASP A 250 6.07 -19.23 14.86
CA ASP A 250 5.82 -18.82 16.22
C ASP A 250 5.92 -20.02 17.16
N PHE A 251 6.65 -19.87 18.25
CA PHE A 251 6.77 -20.92 19.26
C PHE A 251 6.93 -20.33 20.66
N GLU A 252 6.38 -21.02 21.64
CA GLU A 252 6.42 -20.60 23.03
C GLU A 252 7.39 -21.46 23.83
N VAL A 253 8.25 -20.80 24.60
CA VAL A 253 9.14 -21.44 25.56
C VAL A 253 8.90 -20.84 26.93
N LYS A 254 8.22 -21.57 27.80
CA LYS A 254 7.73 -21.10 29.10
C LYS A 254 6.75 -19.92 28.91
N GLU A 255 7.13 -18.74 29.39
CA GLU A 255 6.35 -17.49 29.32
C GLU A 255 6.76 -16.57 28.15
N TYR A 256 7.71 -16.99 27.33
CA TYR A 256 8.26 -16.19 26.24
C TYR A 256 7.74 -16.70 24.89
N LYS A 257 7.26 -15.76 24.06
CA LYS A 257 6.87 -16.02 22.67
C LYS A 257 8.03 -15.64 21.76
N PHE A 258 8.48 -16.61 20.97
CA PHE A 258 9.51 -16.39 19.96
C PHE A 258 8.86 -16.42 18.59
N LYS A 259 9.26 -15.49 17.74
CA LYS A 259 8.88 -15.45 16.34
C LYS A 259 10.14 -15.44 15.48
N THR A 260 10.19 -16.26 14.45
CA THR A 260 11.27 -16.26 13.47
C THR A 260 10.68 -16.20 12.07
N GLU A 261 10.98 -15.16 11.35
CA GLU A 261 10.59 -14.99 9.95
C GLU A 261 11.80 -15.33 9.05
N PHE A 262 11.54 -16.07 7.99
CA PHE A 262 12.49 -16.27 6.91
C PHE A 262 12.00 -15.52 5.69
N VAL A 263 12.91 -14.90 4.97
CA VAL A 263 12.59 -14.13 3.76
C VAL A 263 13.46 -14.68 2.64
N ALA A 264 12.86 -15.01 1.51
CA ALA A 264 13.58 -15.20 0.26
C ALA A 264 12.89 -14.33 -0.81
N ASP A 265 13.62 -13.39 -1.37
CA ASP A 265 13.14 -12.46 -2.39
C ASP A 265 14.16 -12.44 -3.54
N TYR A 266 13.76 -12.98 -4.66
CA TYR A 266 14.53 -13.00 -5.90
C TYR A 266 13.87 -12.08 -6.92
N VAL A 267 14.65 -11.23 -7.55
CA VAL A 267 14.27 -10.49 -8.74
C VAL A 267 15.35 -10.67 -9.81
N GLY A 268 14.97 -10.86 -11.05
CA GLY A 268 15.89 -10.89 -12.16
C GLY A 268 15.21 -10.46 -13.45
N GLY A 269 15.89 -9.65 -14.22
CA GLY A 269 15.35 -9.06 -15.44
C GLY A 269 16.42 -8.58 -16.40
N SER A 270 15.96 -8.10 -17.55
CA SER A 270 16.80 -7.51 -18.58
C SER A 270 16.08 -6.39 -19.33
N PHE A 271 16.85 -5.48 -19.86
CA PHE A 271 16.41 -4.40 -20.74
C PHE A 271 17.13 -4.57 -22.07
N GLU A 272 16.38 -4.72 -23.19
CA GLU A 272 16.95 -4.81 -24.54
C GLU A 272 17.26 -3.43 -25.14
N LYS A 273 16.70 -2.37 -24.54
CA LYS A 273 16.88 -1.00 -25.02
C LYS A 273 17.96 -0.28 -24.21
N ASP A 274 18.58 0.69 -24.86
CA ASP A 274 19.61 1.54 -24.27
C ASP A 274 19.13 2.99 -24.10
N TYR A 275 19.83 3.69 -23.22
CA TYR A 275 19.80 5.14 -23.12
C TYR A 275 21.24 5.63 -23.22
N LEU A 276 21.52 6.59 -24.10
CA LEU A 276 22.87 7.14 -24.29
C LEU A 276 23.92 6.12 -24.77
N GLY A 277 23.50 5.06 -25.47
CA GLY A 277 24.42 4.05 -26.00
C GLY A 277 24.97 3.09 -24.94
N VAL A 278 24.34 2.98 -23.79
CA VAL A 278 24.64 1.95 -22.79
C VAL A 278 23.96 0.66 -23.24
N PRO A 279 24.73 -0.40 -23.58
CA PRO A 279 24.16 -1.63 -24.14
C PRO A 279 23.30 -2.37 -23.12
N ASP A 280 22.59 -3.40 -23.62
CA ASP A 280 21.71 -4.32 -22.90
C ASP A 280 22.12 -4.52 -21.45
N MET A 281 21.18 -4.23 -20.52
CA MET A 281 21.42 -4.41 -19.10
C MET A 281 20.68 -5.65 -18.60
N SER A 282 21.40 -6.52 -17.91
CA SER A 282 20.81 -7.63 -17.17
C SER A 282 21.13 -7.51 -15.68
N TYR A 283 20.17 -7.89 -14.87
CA TYR A 283 20.32 -7.85 -13.40
C TYR A 283 19.63 -9.04 -12.74
N SER A 284 20.18 -9.47 -11.63
CA SER A 284 19.47 -10.35 -10.70
C SER A 284 19.93 -10.10 -9.27
N TYR A 285 18.98 -10.15 -8.34
CA TYR A 285 19.23 -10.03 -6.90
C TYR A 285 18.52 -11.15 -6.18
N LEU A 286 19.26 -11.84 -5.31
CA LEU A 286 18.72 -12.82 -4.37
C LEU A 286 18.97 -12.33 -2.95
N ASN A 287 17.92 -11.99 -2.25
CA ASN A 287 17.95 -11.59 -0.85
C ASN A 287 17.41 -12.73 0.02
N PHE A 288 18.21 -13.20 0.96
CA PHE A 288 17.80 -14.18 1.94
C PHE A 288 17.94 -13.61 3.34
N GLY A 289 16.85 -13.60 4.11
CA GLY A 289 16.78 -13.02 5.44
C GLY A 289 16.29 -14.00 6.50
N VAL A 290 16.80 -13.86 7.71
CA VAL A 290 16.31 -14.54 8.92
C VAL A 290 16.10 -13.48 10.00
N VAL A 291 14.89 -13.39 10.53
CA VAL A 291 14.48 -12.34 11.47
C VAL A 291 13.93 -12.99 12.76
N PRO A 292 14.81 -13.45 13.67
CA PRO A 292 14.41 -13.91 14.99
C PRO A 292 13.99 -12.74 15.88
N SER A 293 12.92 -12.91 16.62
CA SER A 293 12.44 -11.95 17.63
C SER A 293 11.79 -12.64 18.81
N ILE A 294 11.77 -11.94 19.95
CA ILE A 294 11.11 -12.36 21.19
C ILE A 294 10.05 -11.31 21.54
N LEU A 295 8.86 -11.77 21.88
CA LEU A 295 7.77 -10.94 22.39
C LEU A 295 7.69 -11.07 23.90
N LEU A 296 7.83 -9.93 24.58
CA LEU A 296 7.74 -9.79 26.02
C LEU A 296 6.47 -8.97 26.34
N GLN A 297 5.53 -9.58 27.04
CA GLN A 297 4.33 -8.91 27.50
C GLN A 297 4.31 -8.92 29.04
N LYS A 298 4.19 -7.74 29.63
CA LYS A 298 4.07 -7.60 31.07
C LYS A 298 3.16 -6.42 31.38
N ASP A 299 2.02 -6.71 32.01
CA ASP A 299 1.00 -5.73 32.34
C ASP A 299 0.62 -4.88 31.08
N ASP A 300 0.83 -3.58 31.16
CA ASP A 300 0.55 -2.62 30.08
C ASP A 300 1.70 -2.46 29.05
N LEU A 301 2.81 -3.16 29.25
CA LEU A 301 4.00 -3.09 28.38
C LEU A 301 4.07 -4.30 27.45
N SER A 302 4.19 -4.04 26.15
CA SER A 302 4.51 -5.04 25.14
C SER A 302 5.79 -4.62 24.42
N VAL A 303 6.78 -5.50 24.39
CA VAL A 303 8.07 -5.28 23.70
C VAL A 303 8.37 -6.48 22.81
N GLN A 304 8.54 -6.24 21.54
CA GLN A 304 9.14 -7.19 20.61
C GLN A 304 10.59 -6.74 20.38
N ALA A 305 11.54 -7.64 20.62
CA ALA A 305 12.95 -7.37 20.38
C ALA A 305 13.56 -8.48 19.51
N GLY A 306 14.25 -8.07 18.46
CA GLY A 306 14.85 -8.98 17.49
C GLY A 306 15.92 -8.30 16.66
N ALA A 307 16.47 -9.07 15.71
CA ALA A 307 17.40 -8.57 14.69
C ALA A 307 17.14 -9.31 13.37
N GLY A 308 17.24 -8.61 12.28
CA GLY A 308 17.20 -9.17 10.94
C GLY A 308 18.62 -9.41 10.42
N PHE A 309 18.90 -10.58 9.90
CA PHE A 309 20.16 -10.94 9.25
C PHE A 309 19.86 -11.25 7.80
N PHE A 310 20.44 -10.47 6.88
CA PHE A 310 20.19 -10.60 5.46
C PHE A 310 21.49 -10.83 4.70
N TYR A 311 21.47 -11.76 3.77
CA TYR A 311 22.46 -11.95 2.72
C TYR A 311 21.83 -11.54 1.40
N SER A 312 22.51 -10.67 0.66
CA SER A 312 22.13 -10.25 -0.67
C SER A 312 23.22 -10.60 -1.66
N ARG A 313 22.84 -11.25 -2.75
CA ARG A 313 23.68 -11.49 -3.91
C ARG A 313 23.12 -10.79 -5.11
N GLY A 314 23.82 -9.76 -5.58
CA GLY A 314 23.53 -9.05 -6.82
C GLY A 314 24.42 -9.52 -7.95
N ILE A 315 23.86 -9.64 -9.15
CA ILE A 315 24.61 -9.87 -10.41
C ILE A 315 24.08 -8.85 -11.41
N VAL A 316 24.94 -7.95 -11.86
CA VAL A 316 24.61 -6.93 -12.88
C VAL A 316 25.64 -7.05 -14.00
N ASN A 317 25.22 -7.34 -15.21
CA ASN A 317 26.09 -7.54 -16.37
C ASN A 317 27.30 -8.44 -16.03
N ASP A 318 27.03 -9.63 -15.45
CA ASP A 318 28.01 -10.64 -15.01
C ASP A 318 28.93 -10.21 -13.85
N ILE A 319 28.76 -9.01 -13.29
CA ILE A 319 29.49 -8.56 -12.10
C ILE A 319 28.69 -8.96 -10.87
N THR A 320 29.33 -9.77 -10.01
CA THR A 320 28.71 -10.25 -8.77
C THR A 320 29.12 -9.38 -7.58
N ASP A 321 28.15 -9.02 -6.74
CA ASP A 321 28.33 -8.30 -5.48
C ASP A 321 27.56 -9.04 -4.37
N ASP A 322 28.30 -9.46 -3.33
CA ASP A 322 27.76 -10.20 -2.18
C ASP A 322 27.82 -9.30 -0.93
N LYS A 323 26.67 -9.04 -0.30
CA LYS A 323 26.57 -8.17 0.89
C LYS A 323 25.85 -8.87 2.03
N ILE A 324 26.23 -8.53 3.26
CA ILE A 324 25.54 -8.98 4.49
C ILE A 324 25.08 -7.75 5.25
N PHE A 325 23.82 -7.77 5.68
CA PHE A 325 23.20 -6.69 6.42
C PHE A 325 22.64 -7.20 7.75
N VAL A 326 22.68 -6.35 8.76
CA VAL A 326 22.08 -6.61 10.07
C VAL A 326 21.19 -5.44 10.46
N TYR A 327 19.93 -5.73 10.78
CA TYR A 327 18.92 -4.72 11.06
C TYR A 327 18.38 -4.84 12.47
N PRO A 328 18.11 -3.73 13.17
CA PRO A 328 17.33 -3.74 14.38
C PRO A 328 15.88 -4.14 14.06
N GLN A 329 15.24 -4.86 14.99
CA GLN A 329 13.83 -5.25 14.92
C GLN A 329 13.22 -5.09 16.30
N ILE A 330 13.02 -3.83 16.72
CA ILE A 330 12.57 -3.48 18.07
C ILE A 330 11.28 -2.68 17.96
N LYS A 331 10.23 -3.16 18.63
CA LYS A 331 8.94 -2.46 18.78
C LYS A 331 8.55 -2.48 20.25
N ALA A 332 8.09 -1.37 20.78
CA ALA A 332 7.58 -1.27 22.12
C ALA A 332 6.28 -0.49 22.13
N SER A 333 5.34 -0.92 22.94
CA SER A 333 4.10 -0.17 23.21
C SER A 333 3.78 -0.23 24.70
N TYR A 334 3.28 0.89 25.23
CA TYR A 334 2.89 1.02 26.62
C TYR A 334 1.53 1.71 26.73
N LYS A 335 0.58 1.07 27.41
CA LYS A 335 -0.74 1.62 27.67
C LYS A 335 -0.64 2.65 28.80
N LEU A 336 -0.65 3.96 28.46
CA LEU A 336 -0.55 5.05 29.41
C LEU A 336 -1.83 5.21 30.23
N VAL A 337 -2.99 5.06 29.58
CA VAL A 337 -4.31 5.16 30.20
C VAL A 337 -5.18 4.04 29.62
N GLY A 338 -4.99 2.79 30.07
CA GLY A 338 -5.68 1.64 29.54
C GLY A 338 -5.60 1.57 28.01
N ASP A 339 -6.71 1.27 27.33
CA ASP A 339 -6.78 1.26 25.87
C ASP A 339 -7.06 2.64 25.24
N ILE A 340 -7.17 3.69 26.08
CA ILE A 340 -7.50 5.05 25.62
C ILE A 340 -6.27 5.76 25.06
N MET A 341 -5.08 5.52 25.63
CA MET A 341 -3.85 6.19 25.21
C MET A 341 -2.66 5.24 25.28
N ILE A 342 -2.01 5.04 24.14
CA ILE A 342 -0.90 4.12 23.95
C ILE A 342 0.30 4.91 23.41
N ALA A 343 1.41 4.91 24.16
CA ALA A 343 2.70 5.34 23.66
C ALA A 343 3.36 4.16 22.94
N TYR A 344 4.02 4.43 21.83
CA TYR A 344 4.78 3.42 21.10
C TYR A 344 6.10 3.97 20.59
N ALA A 345 7.07 3.09 20.45
CA ALA A 345 8.38 3.42 19.91
C ALA A 345 8.96 2.19 19.19
N GLY A 346 9.88 2.41 18.29
CA GLY A 346 10.56 1.32 17.61
C GLY A 346 11.84 1.75 16.92
N ALA A 347 12.59 0.74 16.51
CA ALA A 347 13.77 0.86 15.65
C ALA A 347 13.77 -0.37 14.73
N GLU A 348 13.49 -0.15 13.45
CA GLU A 348 13.32 -1.22 12.47
C GLU A 348 14.13 -0.92 11.22
N GLY A 349 14.81 -1.92 10.68
CA GLY A 349 15.49 -1.84 9.39
C GLY A 349 15.10 -3.01 8.49
N ASN A 350 15.34 -2.88 7.21
CA ASN A 350 15.01 -3.89 6.21
C ASN A 350 15.81 -3.71 4.92
N LEU A 351 16.04 -4.82 4.23
CA LEU A 351 16.52 -4.79 2.85
C LEU A 351 15.31 -4.78 1.91
N LYS A 352 15.07 -3.64 1.25
CA LYS A 352 13.96 -3.47 0.33
C LYS A 352 14.40 -3.84 -1.09
N GLN A 353 13.81 -4.88 -1.65
CA GLN A 353 14.01 -5.24 -3.04
C GLN A 353 13.24 -4.27 -3.94
N ASN A 354 13.94 -3.49 -4.74
CA ASN A 354 13.36 -2.71 -5.82
C ASN A 354 13.20 -3.59 -7.06
N SER A 355 12.22 -3.26 -7.90
CA SER A 355 11.94 -3.98 -9.14
C SER A 355 11.44 -3.04 -10.23
N PHE A 356 11.62 -3.40 -11.49
CA PHE A 356 11.11 -2.62 -12.61
C PHE A 356 9.58 -2.49 -12.53
N ALA A 357 8.89 -3.59 -12.22
CA ALA A 357 7.44 -3.59 -12.03
C ALA A 357 6.98 -2.61 -10.92
N ASP A 358 7.72 -2.53 -9.80
CA ASP A 358 7.37 -1.62 -8.70
C ASP A 358 7.66 -0.15 -9.09
N PHE A 359 8.74 0.11 -9.83
CA PHE A 359 9.04 1.45 -10.35
C PHE A 359 8.00 1.92 -11.37
N VAL A 360 7.56 1.06 -12.28
CA VAL A 360 6.45 1.37 -13.20
C VAL A 360 5.14 1.62 -12.45
N GLU A 361 4.88 0.94 -11.35
CA GLU A 361 3.66 1.20 -10.56
C GLU A 361 3.69 2.59 -9.92
N GLU A 362 4.86 3.04 -9.46
CA GLU A 362 5.06 4.37 -8.87
C GLU A 362 5.09 5.48 -9.93
N ASN A 363 5.86 5.28 -11.01
CA ASN A 363 5.98 6.20 -12.13
C ASN A 363 5.80 5.45 -13.47
N LYS A 364 4.66 5.65 -14.14
CA LYS A 364 4.34 4.98 -15.42
C LYS A 364 5.24 5.40 -16.58
N PHE A 365 5.96 6.50 -16.41
CA PHE A 365 6.75 7.16 -17.45
C PHE A 365 8.25 6.87 -17.35
N VAL A 366 8.64 5.85 -16.58
CA VAL A 366 10.04 5.40 -16.55
C VAL A 366 10.45 4.83 -17.92
N SER A 367 11.73 5.02 -18.26
CA SER A 367 12.30 4.43 -19.48
C SER A 367 12.53 2.92 -19.29
N PRO A 368 12.53 2.13 -20.36
CA PRO A 368 12.84 0.69 -20.31
C PRO A 368 14.37 0.45 -20.25
N THR A 369 15.10 1.19 -19.37
CA THR A 369 16.58 1.22 -19.31
C THR A 369 17.08 1.47 -17.90
N LEU A 370 16.34 1.00 -16.86
CA LEU A 370 16.61 1.36 -15.47
C LEU A 370 17.74 0.54 -14.86
N ALA A 371 18.55 1.17 -14.02
CA ALA A 371 19.37 0.45 -13.06
C ALA A 371 18.47 -0.04 -11.90
N ILE A 372 18.51 -1.34 -11.62
CA ILE A 372 17.76 -1.94 -10.51
C ILE A 372 18.74 -2.40 -9.45
N ALA A 373 18.54 -1.93 -8.20
CA ALA A 373 19.32 -2.34 -7.04
C ALA A 373 18.43 -2.29 -5.78
N PRO A 374 18.68 -3.11 -4.76
CA PRO A 374 17.95 -3.04 -3.51
C PRO A 374 18.32 -1.79 -2.70
N THR A 375 17.37 -1.24 -1.94
CA THR A 375 17.60 -0.16 -0.98
C THR A 375 17.85 -0.76 0.41
N ASN A 376 18.94 -0.36 1.05
CA ASN A 376 19.28 -0.73 2.41
C ASN A 376 18.66 0.27 3.40
N GLN A 377 17.47 -0.02 3.93
CA GLN A 377 16.90 0.76 5.02
C GLN A 377 17.58 0.35 6.34
N GLN A 378 18.64 1.06 6.71
CA GLN A 378 19.45 0.74 7.88
C GLN A 378 18.63 0.74 9.16
N TYR A 379 17.81 1.77 9.35
CA TYR A 379 16.85 1.89 10.44
C TYR A 379 15.80 2.97 10.17
N ASP A 380 14.62 2.76 10.75
CA ASP A 380 13.58 3.74 11.03
C ASP A 380 13.36 3.76 12.55
N ILE A 381 13.84 4.80 13.21
CA ILE A 381 13.67 5.01 14.66
C ILE A 381 12.51 5.95 14.85
N TYR A 382 11.52 5.52 15.64
CA TYR A 382 10.31 6.31 15.83
C TYR A 382 9.79 6.27 17.25
N VAL A 383 9.04 7.33 17.60
CA VAL A 383 8.23 7.43 18.79
C VAL A 383 6.88 8.03 18.43
N GLY A 384 5.83 7.54 19.04
CA GLY A 384 4.49 8.02 18.76
C GLY A 384 3.54 7.85 19.93
N LEU A 385 2.40 8.51 19.80
CA LEU A 385 1.29 8.45 20.72
C LEU A 385 0.00 8.30 19.92
N LYS A 386 -0.79 7.27 20.23
CA LYS A 386 -2.07 7.02 19.60
C LYS A 386 -3.15 6.75 20.65
N GLY A 387 -4.38 7.07 20.31
CA GLY A 387 -5.46 6.83 21.24
C GLY A 387 -6.77 7.47 20.85
N LYS A 388 -7.66 7.56 21.84
CA LYS A 388 -8.98 8.17 21.73
C LYS A 388 -9.07 9.39 22.64
N LEU A 389 -9.37 10.56 22.06
CA LEU A 389 -9.69 11.78 22.83
C LEU A 389 -11.13 11.71 23.37
N SER A 390 -11.99 10.99 22.66
CA SER A 390 -13.38 10.69 23.06
C SER A 390 -13.83 9.39 22.39
N ASN A 391 -15.06 8.96 22.65
CA ASN A 391 -15.63 7.77 21.97
C ASN A 391 -15.77 7.95 20.45
N THR A 392 -15.69 9.19 19.97
CA THR A 392 -15.89 9.56 18.56
C THR A 392 -14.65 10.19 17.93
N VAL A 393 -13.56 10.36 18.67
CA VAL A 393 -12.35 11.01 18.16
C VAL A 393 -11.13 10.17 18.48
N ALA A 394 -10.44 9.69 17.46
CA ALA A 394 -9.17 8.98 17.54
C ALA A 394 -8.04 9.82 16.94
N PHE A 395 -6.83 9.65 17.47
CA PHE A 395 -5.65 10.35 16.99
C PHE A 395 -4.43 9.43 16.93
N ASN A 396 -3.48 9.79 16.08
CA ASN A 396 -2.15 9.20 16.03
C ASN A 396 -1.13 10.28 15.68
N VAL A 397 -0.06 10.40 16.47
CA VAL A 397 1.07 11.30 16.20
C VAL A 397 2.35 10.51 16.29
N ARG A 398 3.24 10.66 15.29
CA ARG A 398 4.51 9.94 15.21
C ARG A 398 5.61 10.89 14.73
N GLY A 399 6.74 10.87 15.44
CA GLY A 399 8.01 11.41 14.95
C GLY A 399 8.96 10.27 14.61
N SER A 400 9.70 10.37 13.50
CA SER A 400 10.66 9.34 13.09
C SER A 400 11.92 9.92 12.45
N TYR A 401 12.99 9.13 12.53
CA TYR A 401 14.24 9.35 11.84
C TYR A 401 14.65 8.07 11.12
N MET A 402 14.75 8.15 9.79
CA MET A 402 15.05 7.02 8.91
C MET A 402 16.36 7.26 8.17
N ALA A 403 17.16 6.23 8.03
CA ALA A 403 18.35 6.22 7.18
C ALA A 403 18.28 5.10 6.17
N GLU A 404 18.46 5.43 4.91
CA GLU A 404 18.43 4.52 3.77
C GLU A 404 19.73 4.71 2.97
N ASP A 405 20.45 3.63 2.67
CA ASP A 405 21.52 3.64 1.68
C ASP A 405 20.96 3.11 0.35
N ASP A 406 21.51 3.56 -0.75
CA ASP A 406 21.06 3.17 -2.08
C ASP A 406 19.54 3.40 -2.26
N LYS A 407 19.01 4.54 -1.79
CA LYS A 407 17.63 4.96 -2.03
C LYS A 407 17.44 5.30 -3.50
N ALA A 408 16.42 4.70 -4.12
CA ALA A 408 16.05 5.01 -5.49
C ALA A 408 15.30 6.35 -5.57
N PHE A 409 15.74 7.25 -6.44
CA PHE A 409 15.09 8.51 -6.80
C PHE A 409 14.78 8.52 -8.29
N PHE A 410 13.58 8.95 -8.65
CA PHE A 410 13.24 9.22 -10.04
C PHE A 410 13.76 10.59 -10.45
N THR A 411 14.37 10.65 -11.63
CA THR A 411 14.81 11.90 -12.25
C THR A 411 14.44 11.87 -13.73
N ALA A 412 14.10 13.02 -14.30
CA ALA A 412 13.86 13.12 -15.73
C ALA A 412 15.14 12.75 -16.50
N ASN A 413 14.97 11.94 -17.53
CA ASN A 413 16.07 11.56 -18.42
C ASN A 413 16.51 12.76 -19.27
N PRO A 414 17.80 12.83 -19.67
CA PRO A 414 18.30 13.90 -20.53
C PRO A 414 17.67 13.87 -21.92
N TYR A 415 17.42 15.05 -22.49
CA TYR A 415 17.19 15.18 -23.92
C TYR A 415 18.51 15.31 -24.64
N GLU A 416 18.77 14.44 -25.61
CA GLU A 416 19.99 14.48 -26.41
C GLU A 416 19.70 14.59 -27.90
N THR A 417 20.16 15.69 -28.50
CA THR A 417 20.00 15.94 -29.95
C THR A 417 20.93 15.08 -30.80
N ALA A 418 22.01 14.58 -30.24
CA ALA A 418 23.00 13.75 -30.95
C ALA A 418 22.73 12.25 -30.88
N ASN A 419 21.70 11.82 -30.14
CA ASN A 419 21.35 10.42 -30.01
C ASN A 419 20.74 9.89 -31.32
N PRO A 420 21.33 8.88 -31.98
CA PRO A 420 20.73 8.25 -33.15
C PRO A 420 19.49 7.40 -32.84
N ASN A 421 19.22 7.16 -31.55
CA ASN A 421 18.06 6.43 -31.10
C ASN A 421 16.80 7.29 -31.30
N THR A 422 15.79 6.72 -31.94
CA THR A 422 14.51 7.37 -32.24
C THR A 422 13.34 6.78 -31.45
N GLU A 423 13.64 6.00 -30.40
CA GLU A 423 12.60 5.43 -29.53
C GLU A 423 11.84 6.54 -28.79
N GLY A 424 10.54 6.34 -28.56
CA GLY A 424 9.64 7.38 -28.06
C GLY A 424 9.97 7.93 -26.67
N TYR A 425 10.78 7.24 -25.89
CA TYR A 425 11.19 7.63 -24.54
C TYR A 425 12.46 8.49 -24.46
N VAL A 426 13.17 8.79 -25.58
CA VAL A 426 14.49 9.46 -25.55
C VAL A 426 14.44 10.97 -25.72
N TYR A 427 13.26 11.55 -25.78
CA TYR A 427 13.08 12.99 -26.03
C TYR A 427 13.06 13.85 -24.75
N GLY A 428 13.65 13.37 -23.64
CA GLY A 428 13.55 14.02 -22.34
C GLY A 428 12.19 13.87 -21.69
N ASN A 429 11.39 12.94 -22.19
CA ASN A 429 10.03 12.65 -21.78
C ASN A 429 9.89 11.32 -21.03
N SER A 430 10.96 10.82 -20.46
CA SER A 430 10.93 9.63 -19.60
C SER A 430 11.75 9.85 -18.35
N PHE A 431 11.68 8.89 -17.42
CA PHE A 431 12.38 8.96 -16.14
C PHE A 431 13.36 7.80 -16.00
N GLY A 432 14.52 8.13 -15.46
CA GLY A 432 15.49 7.19 -14.95
C GLY A 432 15.41 7.05 -13.45
N VAL A 433 16.28 6.21 -12.89
CA VAL A 433 16.45 6.03 -11.45
C VAL A 433 17.92 6.28 -11.12
N VAL A 434 18.15 7.13 -10.11
CA VAL A 434 19.45 7.36 -9.49
C VAL A 434 19.41 6.89 -8.04
N TYR A 435 20.51 6.34 -7.56
CA TYR A 435 20.61 5.83 -6.20
C TYR A 435 21.53 6.72 -5.37
N ASP A 436 21.11 7.00 -4.14
CA ASP A 436 21.91 7.75 -3.18
C ASP A 436 21.45 7.49 -1.74
N ASP A 437 22.25 7.90 -0.78
CA ASP A 437 21.92 7.83 0.62
C ASP A 437 20.88 8.89 1.00
N LEU A 438 19.88 8.50 1.77
CA LEU A 438 18.82 9.40 2.23
C LEU A 438 18.62 9.30 3.73
N LYS A 439 18.65 10.43 4.40
CA LYS A 439 18.21 10.58 5.80
C LYS A 439 16.95 11.41 5.84
N THR A 440 15.92 10.87 6.50
CA THR A 440 14.60 11.49 6.58
C THR A 440 14.20 11.72 8.03
N VAL A 441 13.89 12.96 8.39
CA VAL A 441 13.16 13.30 9.62
C VAL A 441 11.69 13.47 9.26
N SER A 442 10.79 12.72 9.89
CA SER A 442 9.37 12.78 9.62
C SER A 442 8.57 13.14 10.85
N LEU A 443 7.53 13.96 10.66
CA LEU A 443 6.46 14.20 11.62
C LEU A 443 5.12 13.87 10.96
N PHE A 444 4.43 12.89 11.52
CA PHE A 444 3.11 12.45 11.08
C PHE A 444 2.05 12.76 12.15
N GLY A 445 0.88 13.21 11.70
CA GLY A 445 -0.30 13.40 12.53
C GLY A 445 -1.56 12.93 11.80
N GLU A 446 -2.45 12.26 12.52
CA GLU A 446 -3.76 11.81 12.05
C GLU A 446 -4.83 12.07 13.11
N LEU A 447 -6.00 12.52 12.68
CA LEU A 447 -7.19 12.68 13.49
C LEU A 447 -8.38 12.09 12.74
N LYS A 448 -9.12 11.17 13.38
CA LYS A 448 -10.36 10.58 12.87
C LYS A 448 -11.50 10.91 13.79
N MET A 449 -12.61 11.37 13.24
CA MET A 449 -13.78 11.84 13.98
C MET A 449 -15.06 11.26 13.41
N ASP A 450 -15.83 10.58 14.24
CA ASP A 450 -17.21 10.15 13.96
C ASP A 450 -18.17 11.14 14.63
N PHE A 451 -18.50 12.25 13.97
CA PHE A 451 -19.40 13.26 14.54
C PHE A 451 -20.79 12.72 14.86
N SER A 452 -21.22 11.74 14.08
CA SER A 452 -22.47 11.00 14.29
C SER A 452 -22.39 9.65 13.57
N LYS A 453 -23.42 8.83 13.70
CA LYS A 453 -23.52 7.58 12.91
C LYS A 453 -23.50 7.81 11.39
N ASN A 454 -23.73 9.04 10.96
CA ASN A 454 -23.91 9.41 9.55
C ASN A 454 -22.82 10.33 9.02
N VAL A 455 -21.87 10.78 9.85
CA VAL A 455 -20.81 11.71 9.43
C VAL A 455 -19.48 11.26 10.00
N ALA A 456 -18.56 10.88 9.14
CA ALA A 456 -17.18 10.56 9.45
C ALA A 456 -16.25 11.59 8.78
N PHE A 457 -15.21 12.00 9.48
CA PHE A 457 -14.20 12.93 8.98
C PHE A 457 -12.81 12.43 9.39
N GLY A 458 -11.89 12.47 8.46
CA GLY A 458 -10.48 12.18 8.66
C GLY A 458 -9.61 13.37 8.23
N ILE A 459 -8.51 13.60 8.94
CA ILE A 459 -7.42 14.46 8.48
C ILE A 459 -6.09 13.85 8.88
N ASN A 460 -5.14 13.87 7.96
CA ASN A 460 -3.79 13.43 8.22
C ASN A 460 -2.78 14.37 7.55
N GLY A 461 -1.57 14.38 8.08
CA GLY A 461 -0.48 15.16 7.50
C GLY A 461 0.87 14.53 7.80
N THR A 462 1.80 14.64 6.86
CA THR A 462 3.19 14.21 7.00
C THR A 462 4.09 15.35 6.54
N PHE A 463 4.99 15.74 7.43
CA PHE A 463 6.09 16.64 7.12
C PHE A 463 7.40 15.85 7.12
N ASN A 464 8.22 16.01 6.07
CA ASN A 464 9.51 15.36 5.92
C ASN A 464 10.60 16.40 5.68
N GLY A 465 11.73 16.24 6.39
CA GLY A 465 12.97 16.91 6.09
C GLY A 465 13.98 15.89 5.57
N TYR A 466 14.58 16.15 4.44
CA TYR A 466 15.49 15.25 3.74
C TYR A 466 16.93 15.73 3.77
N SER A 467 17.88 14.78 3.80
CA SER A 467 19.31 15.02 3.61
C SER A 467 19.88 13.89 2.76
N THR A 468 20.51 14.23 1.63
CA THR A 468 21.10 13.31 0.64
C THR A 468 22.39 13.95 0.11
N ASP A 469 23.26 13.18 -0.54
CA ASP A 469 24.44 13.66 -1.23
C ASP A 469 24.12 14.16 -2.65
N GLN A 470 22.90 13.85 -3.18
CA GLN A 470 22.37 14.50 -4.38
C GLN A 470 22.14 15.99 -4.14
N ALA A 471 22.02 16.77 -5.22
CA ALA A 471 21.71 18.19 -5.12
C ALA A 471 20.35 18.45 -4.43
N GLU A 472 19.39 17.56 -4.62
CA GLU A 472 18.05 17.59 -4.04
C GLU A 472 17.53 16.18 -3.79
N ALA A 473 16.54 16.03 -2.90
CA ALA A 473 15.80 14.78 -2.74
C ALA A 473 14.72 14.68 -3.84
N TRP A 474 15.16 14.21 -5.01
CA TRP A 474 14.37 14.26 -6.25
C TRP A 474 12.96 13.70 -6.12
N ASN A 475 11.99 14.48 -6.56
CA ASN A 475 10.55 14.17 -6.59
C ASN A 475 9.91 13.82 -5.23
N LEU A 476 10.60 14.06 -4.10
CA LEU A 476 10.08 13.85 -2.77
C LEU A 476 9.48 15.14 -2.19
N PRO A 477 8.16 15.21 -1.92
CA PRO A 477 7.56 16.38 -1.30
C PRO A 477 7.85 16.44 0.21
N SER A 478 8.16 17.64 0.70
CA SER A 478 8.36 17.87 2.14
C SER A 478 7.07 17.87 2.95
N LEU A 479 5.91 18.13 2.32
CA LEU A 479 4.63 18.20 3.01
C LEU A 479 3.55 17.47 2.19
N LYS A 480 2.79 16.60 2.88
CA LYS A 480 1.56 16.00 2.36
C LYS A 480 0.46 16.17 3.41
N ILE A 481 -0.73 16.62 3.00
CA ILE A 481 -1.91 16.71 3.86
C ILE A 481 -3.08 16.06 3.12
N GLY A 482 -3.86 15.26 3.81
CA GLY A 482 -5.08 14.66 3.30
C GLY A 482 -6.23 14.91 4.28
N ALA A 483 -7.44 15.15 3.76
CA ALA A 483 -8.66 15.15 4.54
C ALA A 483 -9.77 14.48 3.76
N ASP A 484 -10.58 13.71 4.46
CA ASP A 484 -11.73 12.97 3.92
C ASP A 484 -12.99 13.25 4.74
N LEU A 485 -14.12 13.31 4.06
CA LEU A 485 -15.44 13.50 4.66
C LEU A 485 -16.44 12.55 4.03
N ASP A 486 -17.08 11.71 4.83
CA ASP A 486 -18.18 10.85 4.44
C ASP A 486 -19.46 11.22 5.17
N VAL A 487 -20.57 11.32 4.42
CA VAL A 487 -21.88 11.72 4.93
C VAL A 487 -22.99 10.83 4.39
N ASP A 488 -23.67 10.10 5.26
CA ASP A 488 -24.96 9.49 4.95
C ASP A 488 -26.08 10.54 5.12
N ILE A 489 -26.44 11.26 4.04
CA ILE A 489 -27.43 12.35 4.07
C ILE A 489 -28.80 11.82 4.45
N THR A 490 -29.17 10.67 3.90
CA THR A 490 -30.40 9.93 4.21
C THR A 490 -30.11 8.42 4.10
N LYS A 491 -31.12 7.56 4.36
CA LYS A 491 -31.00 6.11 4.10
C LYS A 491 -30.69 5.79 2.62
N LYS A 492 -30.96 6.71 1.69
CA LYS A 492 -30.80 6.52 0.25
C LYS A 492 -29.68 7.37 -0.37
N TRP A 493 -29.35 8.50 0.21
CA TRP A 493 -28.34 9.43 -0.32
C TRP A 493 -27.13 9.44 0.56
N TYR A 494 -25.97 9.29 -0.03
CA TYR A 494 -24.67 9.49 0.60
C TYR A 494 -23.80 10.38 -0.27
N ALA A 495 -22.87 11.06 0.34
CA ALA A 495 -21.87 11.88 -0.34
C ALA A 495 -20.56 11.80 0.40
N GLY A 496 -19.47 12.04 -0.30
CA GLY A 496 -18.15 12.18 0.27
C GLY A 496 -17.32 13.20 -0.49
N ALA A 497 -16.27 13.66 0.16
CA ALA A 497 -15.30 14.56 -0.44
C ALA A 497 -13.91 14.24 0.11
N ASP A 498 -12.90 14.27 -0.75
CA ASP A 498 -11.50 14.07 -0.43
C ASP A 498 -10.72 15.28 -0.94
N ILE A 499 -9.87 15.82 -0.11
CA ILE A 499 -8.89 16.84 -0.51
C ILE A 499 -7.51 16.40 -0.09
N PHE A 500 -6.55 16.52 -0.97
CA PHE A 500 -5.15 16.34 -0.63
C PHE A 500 -4.28 17.47 -1.19
N PHE A 501 -3.30 17.81 -0.40
CA PHE A 501 -2.27 18.78 -0.72
C PHE A 501 -0.92 18.09 -0.77
N VAL A 502 -0.13 18.39 -1.80
CA VAL A 502 1.25 17.94 -1.96
C VAL A 502 2.14 19.18 -2.11
N GLY A 503 3.15 19.30 -1.26
CA GLY A 503 4.14 20.36 -1.31
C GLY A 503 4.98 20.34 -2.59
N ASP A 504 5.73 21.39 -2.81
CA ASP A 504 6.66 21.47 -3.93
C ASP A 504 7.69 20.33 -3.90
N ARG A 505 8.13 19.96 -5.09
CA ARG A 505 9.12 18.92 -5.33
C ARG A 505 10.19 19.46 -6.28
N LYS A 506 11.32 18.81 -6.32
CA LYS A 506 12.41 19.16 -7.21
C LYS A 506 12.66 18.02 -8.18
N ASP A 507 12.90 18.38 -9.44
CA ASP A 507 13.43 17.47 -10.46
C ASP A 507 14.59 18.18 -11.19
N GLN A 508 15.29 17.46 -12.02
CA GLN A 508 16.34 18.03 -12.85
C GLN A 508 15.98 17.93 -14.32
N PHE A 509 16.30 18.96 -15.07
CA PHE A 509 16.29 18.92 -16.52
C PHE A 509 17.73 18.98 -17.02
N TYR A 510 18.10 17.99 -17.82
CA TYR A 510 19.40 17.89 -18.43
C TYR A 510 19.27 17.99 -19.94
N TYR A 511 19.98 18.95 -20.53
CA TYR A 511 19.99 19.19 -21.96
C TYR A 511 21.43 19.19 -22.47
N ASN A 512 21.71 18.25 -23.38
CA ASN A 512 23.01 18.17 -24.04
C ASN A 512 22.83 18.46 -25.53
N ASP A 513 23.28 19.63 -25.96
CA ASP A 513 23.30 20.03 -27.36
C ASP A 513 24.76 20.10 -27.83
N ILE A 514 25.02 19.53 -29.01
CA ILE A 514 26.35 19.52 -29.63
C ILE A 514 26.92 20.92 -29.82
N THR A 515 26.11 21.97 -29.77
CA THR A 515 26.48 23.36 -29.86
C THR A 515 26.94 23.98 -28.53
N LEU A 516 26.64 23.28 -27.40
CA LEU A 516 27.03 23.73 -26.07
C LEU A 516 28.44 23.22 -25.73
N THR A 517 29.23 24.05 -25.09
CA THR A 517 30.56 23.66 -24.58
C THR A 517 30.47 22.76 -23.36
N GLU A 518 29.39 22.87 -22.61
CA GLU A 518 29.06 22.02 -21.44
C GLU A 518 27.57 21.75 -21.42
N PRO A 519 27.14 20.56 -20.91
CA PRO A 519 25.74 20.26 -20.75
C PRO A 519 25.04 21.24 -19.82
N LEU A 520 23.81 21.62 -20.13
CA LEU A 520 22.96 22.42 -19.27
C LEU A 520 22.22 21.52 -18.30
N THR A 521 22.45 21.65 -17.00
CA THR A 521 21.67 21.03 -15.95
C THR A 521 20.94 22.12 -15.17
N LYS A 522 19.62 22.00 -15.07
CA LYS A 522 18.76 22.94 -14.35
C LYS A 522 17.93 22.18 -13.32
N ILE A 523 17.92 22.67 -12.07
CA ILE A 523 16.97 22.19 -11.06
C ILE A 523 15.63 22.89 -11.33
N VAL A 524 14.58 22.10 -11.51
CA VAL A 524 13.22 22.58 -11.78
C VAL A 524 12.37 22.32 -10.55
N THR A 525 11.57 23.30 -10.17
CA THR A 525 10.60 23.16 -9.09
C THR A 525 9.25 22.82 -9.68
N LEU A 526 8.71 21.67 -9.30
CA LEU A 526 7.31 21.31 -9.52
C LEU A 526 6.50 21.95 -8.40
N ASP A 527 5.59 22.85 -8.76
CA ASP A 527 4.81 23.62 -7.80
C ASP A 527 3.92 22.70 -6.92
N SER A 528 3.68 23.17 -5.72
CA SER A 528 2.71 22.53 -4.83
C SER A 528 1.30 22.59 -5.42
N TYR A 529 0.49 21.59 -5.12
CA TYR A 529 -0.89 21.53 -5.59
C TYR A 529 -1.83 20.96 -4.53
N PHE A 530 -3.11 21.21 -4.72
CA PHE A 530 -4.16 20.48 -4.05
C PHE A 530 -5.11 19.87 -5.07
N ASP A 531 -5.66 18.72 -4.73
CA ASP A 531 -6.67 18.04 -5.54
C ASP A 531 -7.92 17.81 -4.68
N LEU A 532 -9.07 18.24 -5.18
CA LEU A 532 -10.36 18.13 -4.53
C LEU A 532 -11.24 17.17 -5.34
N ASN A 533 -11.67 16.11 -4.71
CA ASN A 533 -12.57 15.12 -5.28
C ASN A 533 -13.84 15.05 -4.46
N ALA A 534 -14.96 14.72 -5.09
CA ALA A 534 -16.22 14.50 -4.39
C ALA A 534 -17.03 13.42 -5.11
N HIS A 535 -17.93 12.82 -4.35
CA HIS A 535 -18.87 11.87 -4.92
C HIS A 535 -20.24 11.98 -4.24
N VAL A 536 -21.26 11.62 -4.98
CA VAL A 536 -22.62 11.46 -4.46
C VAL A 536 -23.22 10.19 -5.02
N GLY A 537 -23.92 9.45 -4.17
CA GLY A 537 -24.59 8.23 -4.56
C GLY A 537 -26.04 8.17 -4.09
N TYR A 538 -26.86 7.51 -4.91
CA TYR A 538 -28.28 7.27 -4.65
C TYR A 538 -28.59 5.77 -4.66
N LYS A 539 -28.93 5.21 -3.51
CA LYS A 539 -29.37 3.82 -3.31
C LYS A 539 -30.83 3.73 -3.78
N HIS A 540 -31.06 3.34 -5.04
CA HIS A 540 -32.40 3.17 -5.59
C HIS A 540 -33.14 2.04 -4.83
N ASN A 541 -32.45 0.92 -4.63
CA ASN A 541 -32.89 -0.19 -3.80
C ASN A 541 -31.64 -0.88 -3.18
N GLU A 542 -31.83 -2.03 -2.51
CA GLU A 542 -30.72 -2.78 -1.87
C GLU A 542 -29.64 -3.24 -2.86
N ARG A 543 -29.99 -3.42 -4.15
CA ARG A 543 -29.10 -3.94 -5.19
C ARG A 543 -28.50 -2.86 -6.08
N LEU A 544 -29.28 -1.83 -6.42
CA LEU A 544 -28.90 -0.83 -7.43
C LEU A 544 -28.61 0.52 -6.78
N THR A 545 -27.42 1.02 -7.03
CA THR A 545 -26.97 2.35 -6.63
C THR A 545 -26.44 3.11 -7.84
N GLY A 546 -26.97 4.29 -8.12
CA GLY A 546 -26.39 5.24 -9.07
C GLY A 546 -25.40 6.14 -8.35
N PHE A 547 -24.35 6.57 -9.04
CA PHE A 547 -23.35 7.49 -8.47
C PHE A 547 -22.86 8.51 -9.50
N LEU A 548 -22.42 9.64 -8.98
CA LEU A 548 -21.67 10.67 -9.68
C LEU A 548 -20.36 10.88 -8.92
N LYS A 549 -19.23 10.84 -9.62
CA LYS A 549 -17.91 11.21 -9.11
C LYS A 549 -17.39 12.42 -9.85
N LEU A 550 -16.76 13.31 -9.12
CA LEU A 550 -16.13 14.52 -9.58
C LEU A 550 -14.68 14.49 -9.10
N ASN A 551 -13.71 14.48 -9.99
CA ASN A 551 -12.30 14.54 -9.64
C ASN A 551 -11.68 15.83 -10.15
N ASN A 552 -10.63 16.28 -9.48
CA ASN A 552 -9.94 17.53 -9.75
C ASN A 552 -10.94 18.70 -9.92
N ILE A 553 -11.82 18.89 -8.92
CA ILE A 553 -12.89 19.91 -8.96
C ILE A 553 -12.30 21.31 -9.11
N ALA A 554 -11.09 21.53 -8.61
CA ALA A 554 -10.38 22.80 -8.74
C ALA A 554 -9.86 23.05 -10.17
N ASN A 555 -9.95 22.07 -11.06
CA ASN A 555 -9.45 22.11 -12.44
C ASN A 555 -7.99 22.55 -12.54
N GLN A 556 -7.14 22.07 -11.60
CA GLN A 556 -5.71 22.36 -11.62
C GLN A 556 -5.01 21.38 -12.54
N GLN A 557 -4.23 21.91 -13.48
CA GLN A 557 -3.32 21.13 -14.33
C GLN A 557 -1.94 21.06 -13.68
N TYR A 558 -1.87 20.43 -12.51
CA TYR A 558 -0.62 20.26 -11.82
C TYR A 558 0.23 19.15 -12.46
N GLU A 559 1.52 19.30 -12.40
CA GLU A 559 2.46 18.27 -12.83
C GLU A 559 2.67 17.24 -11.71
N ARG A 560 2.35 15.99 -11.99
CA ARG A 560 2.68 14.89 -11.07
C ARG A 560 4.16 14.51 -11.17
N TRP A 561 4.68 14.59 -12.37
CA TRP A 561 6.09 14.44 -12.73
C TRP A 561 6.46 15.57 -13.67
N LEU A 562 7.73 15.90 -13.78
CA LEU A 562 8.19 16.99 -14.65
C LEU A 562 7.68 16.79 -16.08
N ASN A 563 7.02 17.80 -16.66
CA ASN A 563 6.34 17.80 -17.96
C ASN A 563 5.13 16.85 -18.08
N TYR A 564 4.63 16.30 -16.97
CA TYR A 564 3.48 15.40 -16.96
C TYR A 564 2.32 16.01 -16.19
N PRO A 565 1.61 16.99 -16.81
CA PRO A 565 0.38 17.53 -16.24
C PRO A 565 -0.72 16.45 -16.20
N VAL A 566 -1.65 16.64 -15.27
CA VAL A 566 -2.81 15.75 -15.13
C VAL A 566 -4.02 16.32 -15.86
N GLN A 567 -5.01 15.45 -16.15
CA GLN A 567 -6.31 15.89 -16.69
C GLN A 567 -6.97 16.90 -15.75
N GLY A 568 -7.61 17.91 -16.29
CA GLY A 568 -8.39 18.89 -15.55
C GLY A 568 -9.63 18.28 -14.88
N PHE A 569 -10.70 19.04 -14.75
CA PHE A 569 -11.95 18.60 -14.11
C PHE A 569 -12.55 17.36 -14.76
N GLN A 570 -12.75 16.29 -13.96
CA GLN A 570 -13.29 15.02 -14.42
C GLN A 570 -14.66 14.74 -13.80
N VAL A 571 -15.58 14.22 -14.61
CA VAL A 571 -16.91 13.79 -14.22
C VAL A 571 -17.10 12.34 -14.63
N LEU A 572 -17.53 11.48 -13.71
CA LEU A 572 -17.86 10.08 -13.96
C LEU A 572 -19.26 9.79 -13.42
N LEU A 573 -20.19 9.42 -14.30
CA LEU A 573 -21.53 8.95 -13.95
C LEU A 573 -21.61 7.45 -14.12
N GLY A 574 -22.16 6.74 -13.12
CA GLY A 574 -22.22 5.29 -13.19
C GLY A 574 -23.26 4.67 -12.28
N ALA A 575 -23.29 3.35 -12.32
CA ALA A 575 -24.14 2.53 -11.48
C ALA A 575 -23.39 1.31 -10.95
N ASN A 576 -23.72 0.93 -9.73
CA ASN A 576 -23.29 -0.30 -9.10
C ASN A 576 -24.49 -1.20 -8.87
N TYR A 577 -24.38 -2.46 -9.27
CA TYR A 577 -25.39 -3.48 -9.08
C TYR A 577 -24.85 -4.64 -8.27
N LYS A 578 -25.49 -4.91 -7.13
CA LYS A 578 -25.14 -6.00 -6.21
C LYS A 578 -26.06 -7.20 -6.44
N PHE A 579 -25.50 -8.42 -6.42
CA PHE A 579 -26.27 -9.62 -6.67
C PHE A 579 -25.70 -10.85 -5.93
N ASP A 580 -26.53 -11.88 -5.82
CA ASP A 580 -26.17 -13.23 -5.38
C ASP A 580 -26.66 -14.22 -6.44
N PHE A 581 -25.99 -15.35 -6.55
CA PHE A 581 -26.42 -16.50 -7.35
C PHE A 581 -27.34 -17.38 -6.53
#